data_18cef663cc339b02c768494ccad47b14
#
_entry.id   18cef663cc339b02c768494ccad47b14
#
_cell.length_a   1.000
_cell.length_b   1.000
_cell.length_c   1.000
_cell.angle_alpha   90.00
_cell.angle_beta   90.00
_cell.angle_gamma   90.00
#
_symmetry.space_group_name_H-M   'P 1'
#
loop_
_entity.id
_entity.type
_entity.pdbx_description
1 polymer ?
#
loop_
_entity_poly.entity_id
_entity_poly.type
_entity_poly.pdbx_seq_one_letter_code
_entity_poly.pdbx_strand_id
1 'polypeptide(L)'
;MIIYSSTKQSFIQDFEQGVLVKKLHQTLTEKYRRVGDSEIHSWQTSLSYMANVMRDLAIPDLAGVAIEYIVPNTQKRVDFIITGLDQQDKEHVVIVELKQWGEAFKVTDKDNIVSTYLGG
;
A
#
# COMPACT_ATOMS: atom_id res chain seq x y z
N MET A 1 -10.00 7.21 -1.18
CA MET A 1 -10.88 6.14 -0.66
C MET A 1 -10.04 4.95 -0.24
N ILE A 2 -10.21 4.50 0.97
CA ILE A 2 -9.54 3.28 1.44
C ILE A 2 -10.20 2.08 0.77
N ILE A 3 -9.41 1.32 0.03
CA ILE A 3 -9.89 0.15 -0.70
C ILE A 3 -9.44 -1.17 -0.09
N TYR A 4 -8.58 -1.11 0.91
CA TYR A 4 -8.11 -2.28 1.64
C TYR A 4 -7.62 -1.85 3.01
N SER A 5 -7.92 -2.64 4.02
CA SER A 5 -7.46 -2.39 5.39
C SER A 5 -7.32 -3.72 6.12
N SER A 6 -6.16 -3.94 6.73
CA SER A 6 -5.89 -5.15 7.50
C SER A 6 -4.71 -4.93 8.44
N THR A 7 -4.16 -6.02 8.96
CA THR A 7 -2.89 -6.02 9.69
C THR A 7 -1.76 -6.45 8.75
N LYS A 8 -0.51 -6.23 9.17
CA LYS A 8 0.67 -6.74 8.47
C LYS A 8 0.52 -8.23 8.18
N GLN A 9 0.17 -9.01 9.18
CA GLN A 9 0.05 -10.46 9.06
C GLN A 9 -0.99 -10.85 8.00
N SER A 10 -2.16 -10.24 8.05
CA SER A 10 -3.22 -10.53 7.09
C SER A 10 -2.87 -10.04 5.68
N PHE A 11 -2.18 -8.91 5.57
CA PHE A 11 -1.73 -8.39 4.28
C PHE A 11 -0.76 -9.36 3.60
N ILE A 12 0.25 -9.82 4.32
CA ILE A 12 1.23 -10.77 3.78
C ILE A 12 0.53 -12.06 3.37
N GLN A 13 -0.36 -12.56 4.21
CA GLN A 13 -1.12 -13.78 3.92
C GLN A 13 -1.98 -13.62 2.66
N ASP A 14 -2.71 -12.52 2.54
CA ASP A 14 -3.54 -12.24 1.36
C ASP A 14 -2.68 -12.15 0.10
N PHE A 15 -1.51 -11.51 0.20
CA PHE A 15 -0.59 -11.42 -0.92
C PHE A 15 -0.08 -12.80 -1.35
N GLU A 16 0.39 -13.61 -0.39
CA GLU A 16 0.93 -14.93 -0.68
C GLU A 16 -0.11 -15.89 -1.24
N GLN A 17 -1.35 -15.77 -0.81
CA GLN A 17 -2.45 -16.59 -1.32
C GLN A 17 -3.00 -16.11 -2.66
N GLY A 18 -2.50 -14.99 -3.18
CA GLY A 18 -2.96 -14.44 -4.45
C GLY A 18 -4.34 -13.82 -4.40
N VAL A 19 -4.88 -13.53 -3.21
CA VAL A 19 -6.23 -12.96 -3.08
C VAL A 19 -6.23 -11.45 -2.93
N LEU A 20 -5.08 -10.84 -2.66
CA LEU A 20 -5.00 -9.40 -2.42
C LEU A 20 -5.47 -8.60 -3.63
N VAL A 21 -4.91 -8.87 -4.81
CA VAL A 21 -5.26 -8.15 -6.04
C VAL A 21 -6.71 -8.38 -6.40
N LYS A 22 -7.24 -9.58 -6.16
CA LYS A 22 -8.66 -9.86 -6.38
C LYS A 22 -9.56 -9.00 -5.50
N LYS A 23 -9.21 -8.86 -4.22
CA LYS A 23 -9.97 -8.02 -3.29
C LYS A 23 -9.95 -6.56 -3.74
N LEU A 24 -8.78 -6.05 -4.15
CA LEU A 24 -8.66 -4.68 -4.64
C LEU A 24 -9.47 -4.46 -5.91
N HIS A 25 -9.35 -5.37 -6.86
CA HIS A 25 -10.10 -5.31 -8.12
C HIS A 25 -11.60 -5.32 -7.88
N GLN A 26 -12.08 -6.20 -7.01
CA GLN A 26 -13.49 -6.28 -6.67
C GLN A 26 -14.00 -4.97 -6.06
N THR A 27 -13.28 -4.43 -5.08
CA THR A 27 -13.68 -3.19 -4.41
C THR A 27 -13.74 -2.02 -5.39
N LEU A 28 -12.76 -1.91 -6.27
CA LEU A 28 -12.71 -0.83 -7.25
C LEU A 28 -13.75 -0.98 -8.34
N THR A 29 -14.03 -2.20 -8.78
CA THR A 29 -15.05 -2.45 -9.79
C THR A 29 -16.44 -2.10 -9.27
N GLU A 30 -16.71 -2.31 -7.99
CA GLU A 30 -17.98 -1.92 -7.38
C GLU A 30 -18.15 -0.40 -7.34
N LYS A 31 -17.05 0.34 -7.14
CA LYS A 31 -17.08 1.81 -7.03
C LYS A 31 -16.90 2.52 -8.37
N TYR A 32 -16.00 2.02 -9.20
CA TYR A 32 -15.60 2.64 -10.46
C TYR A 32 -15.73 1.62 -11.56
N ARG A 33 -16.77 1.53 -12.20
CA ARG A 33 -17.19 0.60 -13.26
C ARG A 33 -16.09 -0.18 -14.01
N ARG A 34 -14.84 0.29 -14.03
CA ARG A 34 -13.79 -0.31 -14.84
C ARG A 34 -12.40 -0.07 -14.27
N VAL A 35 -11.64 -1.16 -14.14
CA VAL A 35 -10.21 -1.11 -13.81
C VAL A 35 -9.46 -1.79 -14.95
N GLY A 36 -8.49 -1.10 -15.55
CA GLY A 36 -7.74 -1.65 -16.67
C GLY A 36 -6.76 -2.74 -16.25
N ASP A 37 -6.48 -3.66 -17.17
CA ASP A 37 -5.55 -4.76 -16.93
C ASP A 37 -4.13 -4.27 -16.63
N SER A 38 -3.69 -3.20 -17.33
CA SER A 38 -2.39 -2.60 -17.10
C SER A 38 -2.26 -2.02 -15.69
N GLU A 39 -3.34 -1.46 -15.17
CA GLU A 39 -3.40 -0.91 -13.82
C GLU A 39 -3.27 -2.02 -12.78
N ILE A 40 -3.99 -3.13 -12.99
CA ILE A 40 -3.91 -4.31 -12.11
C ILE A 40 -2.49 -4.88 -12.11
N HIS A 41 -1.87 -4.98 -13.27
CA HIS A 41 -0.50 -5.48 -13.39
C HIS A 41 0.49 -4.58 -12.64
N SER A 42 0.33 -3.27 -12.75
CA SER A 42 1.13 -2.29 -12.02
C SER A 42 0.99 -2.48 -10.50
N TRP A 43 -0.21 -2.76 -10.02
CA TRP A 43 -0.43 -3.02 -8.59
C TRP A 43 0.27 -4.30 -8.13
N GLN A 44 0.24 -5.35 -8.92
CA GLN A 44 0.93 -6.60 -8.57
C GLN A 44 2.40 -6.36 -8.31
N THR A 45 3.05 -5.57 -9.17
CA THR A 45 4.46 -5.23 -9.00
C THR A 45 4.71 -4.38 -7.76
N SER A 46 3.94 -3.31 -7.59
CA SER A 46 4.09 -2.38 -6.46
C SER A 46 3.81 -3.07 -5.13
N LEU A 47 2.78 -3.89 -5.07
CA LEU A 47 2.41 -4.60 -3.84
C LEU A 47 3.39 -5.71 -3.50
N SER A 48 4.06 -6.29 -4.49
CA SER A 48 5.16 -7.22 -4.26
C SER A 48 6.31 -6.56 -3.50
N TYR A 49 6.67 -5.34 -3.88
CA TYR A 49 7.65 -4.55 -3.13
C TYR A 49 7.20 -4.30 -1.70
N MET A 50 5.94 -3.90 -1.53
CA MET A 50 5.42 -3.61 -0.19
C MET A 50 5.33 -4.87 0.66
N ALA A 51 5.02 -6.01 0.08
CA ALA A 51 5.04 -7.27 0.81
C ALA A 51 6.45 -7.60 1.33
N ASN A 52 7.48 -7.35 0.53
CA ASN A 52 8.87 -7.54 0.96
C ASN A 52 9.24 -6.58 2.10
N VAL A 53 8.85 -5.31 2.00
CA VAL A 53 9.09 -4.33 3.06
C VAL A 53 8.40 -4.78 4.35
N MET A 54 7.15 -5.21 4.26
CA MET A 54 6.36 -5.60 5.43
C MET A 54 6.84 -6.89 6.09
N ARG A 55 7.66 -7.69 5.43
CA ARG A 55 8.26 -8.89 6.04
C ARG A 55 9.36 -8.58 7.03
N ASP A 56 9.79 -7.33 7.13
CA ASP A 56 10.79 -6.93 8.11
C ASP A 56 10.27 -7.23 9.52
N LEU A 57 11.07 -7.95 10.30
CA LEU A 57 10.71 -8.37 11.65
C LEU A 57 10.57 -7.21 12.63
N ALA A 58 11.14 -6.04 12.29
CA ALA A 58 10.99 -4.83 13.08
C ALA A 58 9.56 -4.28 13.02
N ILE A 59 8.78 -4.68 12.03
CA ILE A 59 7.39 -4.26 11.91
C ILE A 59 6.51 -5.29 12.63
N PRO A 60 5.75 -4.90 13.67
CA PRO A 60 4.90 -5.84 14.40
C PRO A 60 3.81 -6.46 13.52
N ASP A 61 3.43 -7.70 13.81
CA ASP A 61 2.40 -8.41 13.06
C ASP A 61 1.04 -7.71 13.11
N LEU A 62 0.77 -6.97 14.17
CA LEU A 62 -0.48 -6.23 14.34
C LEU A 62 -0.43 -4.80 13.80
N ALA A 63 0.69 -4.38 13.22
CA ALA A 63 0.75 -3.09 12.54
C ALA A 63 -0.36 -2.99 11.50
N GLY A 64 -1.02 -1.84 11.42
CA GLY A 64 -2.10 -1.62 10.46
C GLY A 64 -1.56 -1.42 9.05
N VAL A 65 -2.28 -1.94 8.09
CA VAL A 65 -2.02 -1.74 6.66
C VAL A 65 -3.29 -1.26 6.00
N ALA A 66 -3.21 -0.17 5.26
CA ALA A 66 -4.32 0.32 4.46
C ALA A 66 -3.82 0.71 3.07
N ILE A 67 -4.68 0.57 2.09
CA ILE A 67 -4.39 0.99 0.72
C ILE A 67 -5.46 2.00 0.34
N GLU A 68 -5.03 3.20 -0.03
CA GLU A 68 -5.90 4.27 -0.44
C GLU A 68 -5.77 4.54 -1.93
N TYR A 69 -6.91 4.59 -2.61
CA TYR A 69 -6.98 4.92 -4.02
C TYR A 69 -7.48 6.35 -4.16
N ILE A 70 -6.69 7.18 -4.83
CA ILE A 70 -6.96 8.59 -5.00
C ILE A 70 -7.04 8.89 -6.49
N VAL A 71 -8.12 9.52 -6.92
CA VAL A 71 -8.32 9.93 -8.31
C VAL A 71 -8.42 11.46 -8.35
N PRO A 72 -7.30 12.17 -8.31
CA PRO A 72 -7.34 13.59 -8.60
C PRO A 72 -7.58 13.78 -10.11
N ASN A 73 -7.95 14.95 -10.52
CA ASN A 73 -8.54 15.30 -11.83
C ASN A 73 -8.01 14.53 -13.05
N THR A 74 -6.72 14.19 -13.11
CA THR A 74 -6.13 13.55 -14.29
C THR A 74 -5.19 12.39 -13.97
N GLN A 75 -4.85 12.19 -12.71
CA GLN A 75 -3.88 11.17 -12.33
C GLN A 75 -4.43 10.28 -11.22
N LYS A 76 -4.26 8.99 -11.39
CA LYS A 76 -4.60 8.01 -10.38
C LYS A 76 -3.39 7.77 -9.49
N ARG A 77 -3.61 7.75 -8.18
CA ARG A 77 -2.56 7.51 -7.20
C ARG A 77 -2.99 6.42 -6.22
N VAL A 78 -2.06 5.58 -5.86
CA VAL A 78 -2.27 4.57 -4.82
C VAL A 78 -1.28 4.85 -3.70
N ASP A 79 -1.80 5.00 -2.49
CA ASP A 79 -0.99 5.17 -1.29
C ASP A 79 -1.08 3.91 -0.44
N PHE A 80 0.07 3.45 0.04
CA PHE A 80 0.17 2.37 1.00
C PHE A 80 0.46 2.97 2.37
N ILE A 81 -0.39 2.68 3.34
CA ILE A 81 -0.36 3.31 4.66
C ILE A 81 -0.05 2.26 5.71
N ILE A 82 0.98 2.52 6.51
CA ILE A 82 1.37 1.66 7.61
C ILE A 82 1.14 2.43 8.90
N THR A 83 0.41 1.83 9.84
CA THR A 83 0.17 2.43 11.14
C THR A 83 0.69 1.52 12.24
N GLY A 84 1.14 2.11 13.35
CA GLY A 84 1.63 1.33 14.47
C GLY A 84 1.97 2.19 15.66
N LEU A 85 2.34 1.52 16.74
CA LEU A 85 2.81 2.17 17.95
C LEU A 85 4.32 1.89 18.10
N ASP A 86 5.05 2.89 18.57
CA ASP A 86 6.44 2.69 18.92
C ASP A 86 6.57 2.13 20.35
N GLN A 87 7.81 2.00 20.83
CA GLN A 87 8.09 1.47 22.17
C GLN A 87 7.54 2.34 23.29
N GLN A 88 7.16 3.58 22.98
CA GLN A 88 6.60 4.54 23.94
C GLN A 88 5.09 4.69 23.75
N ASP A 89 4.45 3.78 23.04
CA ASP A 89 3.03 3.79 22.68
C ASP A 89 2.59 5.04 21.89
N LYS A 90 3.55 5.66 21.21
CA LYS A 90 3.26 6.79 20.33
C LYS A 90 2.85 6.28 18.94
N GLU A 91 1.74 6.83 18.40
CA GLU A 91 1.25 6.46 17.08
C GLU A 91 2.15 7.00 15.98
N HIS A 92 2.42 6.14 15.01
CA HIS A 92 3.15 6.49 13.79
C HIS A 92 2.34 6.10 12.57
N VAL A 93 2.41 6.94 11.55
CA VAL A 93 1.81 6.66 10.25
C VAL A 93 2.87 6.90 9.18
N VAL A 94 3.10 5.88 8.38
CA VAL A 94 4.00 5.97 7.23
C VAL A 94 3.16 5.84 5.97
N ILE A 95 3.29 6.79 5.07
CA ILE A 95 2.56 6.79 3.81
C ILE A 95 3.56 6.60 2.68
N VAL A 96 3.34 5.57 1.89
CA VAL A 96 4.16 5.26 0.72
C VAL A 96 3.31 5.51 -0.52
N GLU A 97 3.69 6.50 -1.32
CA GLU A 97 3.03 6.77 -2.58
C GLU A 97 3.57 5.82 -3.65
N LEU A 98 2.68 5.02 -4.24
CA LEU A 98 3.04 4.05 -5.26
C LEU A 98 2.85 4.68 -6.64
N LYS A 99 3.94 4.78 -7.40
CA LYS A 99 3.91 5.32 -8.76
C LYS A 99 3.59 4.21 -9.76
N GLN A 100 2.75 4.52 -10.73
CA GLN A 100 2.35 3.56 -11.75
C GLN A 100 3.42 3.31 -12.82
N TRP A 101 4.31 4.29 -13.00
CA TRP A 101 5.28 4.27 -14.08
C TRP A 101 6.68 3.98 -13.56
N GLY A 102 6.86 2.90 -12.93
CA GLY A 102 8.19 2.52 -12.52
C GLY A 102 8.21 2.01 -11.10
N GLU A 103 9.42 1.71 -10.68
CA GLU A 103 9.71 1.10 -9.39
C GLU A 103 10.09 2.14 -8.34
N ALA A 104 9.79 3.42 -8.63
CA ALA A 104 10.11 4.51 -7.73
C ALA A 104 8.98 4.73 -6.72
N PHE A 105 9.35 4.86 -5.46
CA PHE A 105 8.42 5.12 -4.37
C PHE A 105 8.86 6.37 -3.64
N LYS A 106 7.86 7.16 -3.23
CA LYS A 106 8.09 8.29 -2.33
C LYS A 106 7.56 7.92 -0.96
N VAL A 107 8.43 7.95 0.03
CA VAL A 107 8.06 7.63 1.42
C VAL A 107 7.94 8.92 2.19
N THR A 108 6.81 9.10 2.88
CA THR A 108 6.56 10.25 3.75
C THR A 108 6.16 9.75 5.12
N ASP A 109 6.94 10.13 6.13
CA ASP A 109 6.63 9.87 7.53
C ASP A 109 5.89 11.09 8.09
N LYS A 110 4.82 10.85 8.84
CA LYS A 110 3.99 11.92 9.39
C LYS A 110 4.73 12.81 10.38
N ASP A 111 5.63 12.24 11.18
CA ASP A 111 6.39 12.98 12.18
C ASP A 111 7.68 13.57 11.61
N ASN A 112 8.18 12.98 10.55
CA ASN A 112 9.40 13.37 9.86
C ASN A 112 9.15 13.24 8.38
N ILE A 113 9.05 14.36 7.68
CA ILE A 113 8.83 14.29 6.24
C ILE A 113 10.17 13.92 5.60
N VAL A 114 10.32 12.63 5.34
CA VAL A 114 11.46 12.10 4.62
C VAL A 114 10.97 11.68 3.23
N SER A 115 11.45 12.37 2.22
CA SER A 115 11.17 11.98 0.84
C SER A 115 12.37 11.21 0.33
N THR A 116 12.16 9.94 0.04
CA THR A 116 13.19 9.13 -0.57
C THR A 116 12.57 8.33 -1.72
N TYR A 117 13.34 8.12 -2.75
CA TYR A 117 12.91 7.29 -3.87
C TYR A 117 13.50 5.91 -3.70
N LEU A 118 12.64 4.93 -3.55
CA LEU A 118 13.01 3.53 -3.51
C LEU A 118 12.83 3.02 -4.94
N GLY A 119 13.89 3.06 -5.72
CA GLY A 119 13.85 2.66 -7.11
C GLY A 119 14.75 1.48 -7.39
N GLY A 120 14.35 0.67 -8.30
CA GLY A 120 15.17 -0.42 -8.79
C GLY A 120 16.06 0.02 -9.96
#